data_d721d18d12db01d26eb2b6ba43d929eb
#
_entry.id   d721d18d12db01d26eb2b6ba43d929eb
#
_cell.length_a   1.000
_cell.length_b   1.000
_cell.length_c   1.000
_cell.angle_alpha   90.00
_cell.angle_beta   90.00
_cell.angle_gamma   90.00
#
_symmetry.space_group_name_H-M   'P 1'
#
loop_
_entity.id
_entity.type
_entity.pdbx_description
1 polymer ?
#
loop_
_entity_poly.entity_id
_entity_poly.type
_entity_poly.pdbx_seq_one_letter_code
_entity_poly.pdbx_strand_id
1 'polypeptide(L)'
;MQHEIHYSLKRHLETAFAGVPVVWVYDGVSLPAVKPFITVEQMQNNNAIISKGRESIETTFRFQIGLYAGNATEKDRMQSQINRSLIFEQITLYQTSISPVSAVGFFDAFVTSVVPIPWEEAEADTQKHKVYFTVEVPFTYGRNTII
;
A
#
# COMPACT_ATOMS: atom_id res chain seq x y z
N MET A 1 7.05 -5.82 -11.85
CA MET A 1 6.99 -4.55 -11.07
C MET A 1 5.82 -4.51 -10.10
N GLN A 2 4.66 -4.95 -10.48
CA GLN A 2 3.47 -4.98 -9.62
C GLN A 2 3.73 -5.66 -8.27
N HIS A 3 4.26 -6.87 -8.33
CA HIS A 3 4.53 -7.65 -7.12
C HIS A 3 5.62 -7.00 -6.26
N GLU A 4 6.66 -6.46 -6.88
CA GLU A 4 7.76 -5.79 -6.20
C GLU A 4 7.28 -4.56 -5.43
N ILE A 5 6.41 -3.75 -6.02
CA ILE A 5 5.85 -2.57 -5.36
C ILE A 5 4.93 -3.00 -4.22
N HIS A 6 4.09 -4.00 -4.43
CA HIS A 6 3.19 -4.52 -3.39
C HIS A 6 3.99 -5.06 -2.19
N TYR A 7 4.97 -5.90 -2.46
CA TYR A 7 5.86 -6.43 -1.42
C TYR A 7 6.58 -5.32 -0.66
N SER A 8 7.09 -4.32 -1.39
CA SER A 8 7.84 -3.21 -0.81
C SER A 8 6.96 -2.32 0.07
N LEU A 9 5.72 -2.04 -0.35
CA LEU A 9 4.74 -1.31 0.47
C LEU A 9 4.43 -2.05 1.76
N LYS A 10 4.15 -3.34 1.65
CA LYS A 10 3.86 -4.18 2.81
C LYS A 10 5.02 -4.18 3.80
N ARG A 11 6.24 -4.38 3.31
CA ARG A 11 7.45 -4.40 4.13
C ARG A 11 7.72 -3.05 4.79
N HIS A 12 7.48 -1.94 4.07
CA HIS A 12 7.62 -0.60 4.61
C HIS A 12 6.69 -0.38 5.81
N LEU A 13 5.44 -0.78 5.67
CA LEU A 13 4.46 -0.69 6.75
C LEU A 13 4.78 -1.62 7.92
N GLU A 14 5.27 -2.84 7.66
CA GLU A 14 5.70 -3.76 8.70
C GLU A 14 6.86 -3.19 9.52
N THR A 15 7.78 -2.49 8.88
CA THR A 15 8.90 -1.83 9.55
C THR A 15 8.44 -0.62 10.36
N ALA A 16 7.52 0.18 9.82
CA ALA A 16 6.99 1.36 10.51
C ALA A 16 6.11 1.00 11.72
N PHE A 17 5.43 -0.14 11.67
CA PHE A 17 4.49 -0.59 12.70
C PHE A 17 4.89 -1.96 13.23
N ALA A 18 6.01 -2.03 13.95
CA ALA A 18 6.49 -3.28 14.52
C ALA A 18 5.42 -3.89 15.45
N GLY A 19 5.16 -5.18 15.26
CA GLY A 19 4.16 -5.91 16.05
C GLY A 19 2.72 -5.77 15.58
N VAL A 20 2.45 -4.95 14.55
CA VAL A 20 1.14 -4.83 13.93
C VAL A 20 1.12 -5.69 12.67
N PRO A 21 0.17 -6.65 12.54
CA PRO A 21 0.05 -7.45 11.34
C PRO A 21 -0.27 -6.60 10.11
N VAL A 22 0.47 -6.81 9.02
CA VAL A 22 0.19 -6.23 7.71
C VAL A 22 -0.15 -7.37 6.76
N VAL A 23 -1.36 -7.38 6.25
CA VAL A 23 -1.94 -8.50 5.51
C VAL A 23 -2.16 -8.10 4.05
N TRP A 24 -1.69 -8.95 3.14
CA TRP A 24 -2.00 -8.84 1.72
C TRP A 24 -3.40 -9.39 1.48
N VAL A 25 -4.30 -8.54 1.03
CA VAL A 25 -5.69 -8.94 0.76
C VAL A 25 -5.81 -9.53 -0.65
N TYR A 26 -6.33 -10.74 -0.71
CA TYR A 26 -6.66 -11.44 -1.94
C TYR A 26 -7.93 -12.28 -1.69
N ASP A 27 -8.51 -12.80 -2.76
CA ASP A 27 -9.73 -13.61 -2.66
C ASP A 27 -9.48 -14.84 -1.76
N GLY A 28 -10.31 -15.00 -0.75
CA GLY A 28 -10.20 -16.09 0.23
C GLY A 28 -9.23 -15.84 1.39
N VAL A 29 -8.63 -14.65 1.50
CA VAL A 29 -7.75 -14.32 2.64
C VAL A 29 -8.56 -14.23 3.93
N SER A 30 -7.96 -14.72 5.02
CA SER A 30 -8.53 -14.57 6.37
C SER A 30 -7.89 -13.36 7.06
N LEU A 31 -8.73 -12.44 7.55
CA LEU A 31 -8.25 -11.28 8.29
C LEU A 31 -7.95 -11.65 9.76
N PRO A 32 -6.97 -10.97 10.41
CA PRO A 32 -6.72 -11.18 11.83
C PRO A 32 -7.96 -10.92 12.68
N ALA A 33 -8.13 -11.73 13.73
CA ALA A 33 -9.23 -11.56 14.67
C ALA A 33 -8.98 -10.44 15.67
N VAL A 34 -7.73 -10.06 15.89
CA VAL A 34 -7.32 -9.06 16.89
C VAL A 34 -6.84 -7.80 16.20
N LYS A 35 -7.39 -6.67 16.63
CA LYS A 35 -6.97 -5.34 16.17
C LYS A 35 -5.84 -4.79 17.06
N PRO A 36 -4.96 -3.87 16.57
CA PRO A 36 -5.02 -3.30 15.23
C PRO A 36 -4.35 -4.18 14.19
N PHE A 37 -4.75 -4.03 12.94
CA PHE A 37 -4.03 -4.60 11.80
C PHE A 37 -4.18 -3.71 10.57
N ILE A 38 -3.30 -3.91 9.59
CA ILE A 38 -3.28 -3.14 8.35
C ILE A 38 -3.44 -4.11 7.18
N THR A 39 -4.19 -3.71 6.16
CA THR A 39 -4.34 -4.49 4.93
C THR A 39 -3.76 -3.73 3.75
N VAL A 40 -3.22 -4.47 2.77
CA VAL A 40 -2.77 -3.91 1.49
C VAL A 40 -3.48 -4.69 0.39
N GLU A 41 -4.22 -3.97 -0.46
CA GLU A 41 -4.97 -4.56 -1.56
C GLU A 41 -4.62 -3.86 -2.87
N GLN A 42 -4.38 -4.63 -3.91
CA GLN A 42 -4.16 -4.10 -5.24
C GLN A 42 -5.46 -3.56 -5.82
N MET A 43 -5.38 -2.40 -6.46
CA MET A 43 -6.47 -1.79 -7.20
C MET A 43 -6.12 -1.68 -8.68
N GLN A 44 -6.99 -1.05 -9.46
CA GLN A 44 -6.78 -0.84 -10.88
C GLN A 44 -5.56 0.03 -11.16
N ASN A 45 -4.71 -0.43 -12.08
CA ASN A 45 -3.58 0.35 -12.58
C ASN A 45 -3.97 1.14 -13.83
N ASN A 46 -3.27 2.25 -14.07
CA ASN A 46 -3.39 3.03 -15.27
C ASN A 46 -2.05 3.14 -15.99
N ASN A 47 -2.07 3.04 -17.31
CA ASN A 47 -0.89 3.18 -18.15
C ASN A 47 -1.01 4.41 -19.04
N ALA A 48 0.10 5.11 -19.24
CA ALA A 48 0.21 6.22 -20.18
C ALA A 48 1.49 6.05 -21.01
N ILE A 49 1.34 6.18 -22.33
CA ILE A 49 2.47 6.16 -23.24
C ILE A 49 3.03 7.58 -23.29
N ILE A 50 4.29 7.76 -22.91
CA ILE A 50 4.93 9.06 -22.76
C ILE A 50 5.96 9.38 -23.83
N SER A 51 6.20 8.47 -24.77
CA SER A 51 7.12 8.69 -25.88
C SER A 51 6.61 8.11 -27.18
N LYS A 52 7.10 8.66 -28.31
CA LYS A 52 6.80 8.12 -29.64
C LYS A 52 7.31 6.68 -29.76
N GLY A 53 6.61 5.86 -30.53
CA GLY A 53 7.00 4.48 -30.75
C GLY A 53 6.83 3.56 -29.54
N ARG A 54 6.18 4.03 -28.49
CA ARG A 54 5.95 3.27 -27.26
C ARG A 54 7.24 2.79 -26.60
N GLU A 55 8.26 3.65 -26.60
CA GLU A 55 9.55 3.34 -26.01
C GLU A 55 9.56 3.50 -24.49
N SER A 56 8.69 4.37 -23.96
CA SER A 56 8.56 4.61 -22.52
C SER A 56 7.09 4.64 -22.13
N ILE A 57 6.80 4.04 -20.98
CA ILE A 57 5.46 3.95 -20.42
C ILE A 57 5.52 4.38 -18.96
N GLU A 58 4.54 5.18 -18.55
CA GLU A 58 4.29 5.44 -17.14
C GLU A 58 3.11 4.57 -16.70
N THR A 59 3.31 3.76 -15.68
CA THR A 59 2.25 3.00 -15.04
C THR A 59 2.02 3.57 -13.65
N THR A 60 0.77 3.90 -13.35
CA THR A 60 0.36 4.27 -12.00
C THR A 60 -0.24 3.05 -11.34
N PHE A 61 0.48 2.49 -10.38
CA PHE A 61 0.01 1.37 -9.57
C PHE A 61 -0.81 1.92 -8.41
N ARG A 62 -2.01 1.36 -8.20
CA ARG A 62 -2.90 1.77 -7.12
C ARG A 62 -3.08 0.68 -6.12
N PHE A 63 -3.04 1.07 -4.85
CA PHE A 63 -3.26 0.17 -3.72
C PHE A 63 -4.23 0.82 -2.75
N GLN A 64 -5.04 0.00 -2.12
CA GLN A 64 -5.85 0.42 -1.00
C GLN A 64 -5.22 -0.13 0.28
N ILE A 65 -4.90 0.77 1.20
CA ILE A 65 -4.40 0.40 2.52
C ILE A 65 -5.55 0.58 3.50
N GLY A 66 -5.91 -0.50 4.18
CA GLY A 66 -6.95 -0.48 5.21
C GLY A 66 -6.32 -0.50 6.59
N LEU A 67 -6.74 0.43 7.43
CA LEU A 67 -6.41 0.43 8.85
C LEU A 67 -7.62 -0.04 9.64
N TYR A 68 -7.43 -1.07 10.45
CA TYR A 68 -8.46 -1.61 11.35
C TYR A 68 -7.97 -1.39 12.77
N ALA A 69 -8.46 -0.34 13.41
CA ALA A 69 -8.06 0.03 14.77
C ALA A 69 -9.06 -0.49 15.81
N GLY A 70 -8.61 -0.62 17.06
CA GLY A 70 -9.41 -1.12 18.15
C GLY A 70 -10.27 -0.05 18.83
N ASN A 71 -9.87 1.22 18.71
CA ASN A 71 -10.61 2.35 19.29
C ASN A 71 -10.29 3.64 18.55
N ALA A 72 -11.02 4.73 18.88
CA ALA A 72 -10.90 6.00 18.17
C ALA A 72 -9.54 6.66 18.34
N THR A 73 -8.93 6.60 19.52
CA THR A 73 -7.60 7.18 19.77
C THR A 73 -6.53 6.46 18.96
N GLU A 74 -6.57 5.14 18.96
CA GLU A 74 -5.65 4.30 18.18
C GLU A 74 -5.82 4.57 16.68
N LYS A 75 -7.06 4.67 16.21
CA LYS A 75 -7.36 5.03 14.82
C LYS A 75 -6.70 6.35 14.43
N ASP A 76 -6.89 7.40 15.21
CA ASP A 76 -6.37 8.72 14.90
C ASP A 76 -4.84 8.74 14.89
N ARG A 77 -4.21 8.08 15.86
CA ARG A 77 -2.75 8.01 15.94
C ARG A 77 -2.16 7.22 14.79
N MET A 78 -2.69 6.04 14.52
CA MET A 78 -2.20 5.19 13.44
C MET A 78 -2.48 5.79 12.06
N GLN A 79 -3.62 6.45 11.88
CA GLN A 79 -3.93 7.16 10.65
C GLN A 79 -2.88 8.21 10.34
N SER A 80 -2.52 9.02 11.33
CA SER A 80 -1.47 10.04 11.18
C SER A 80 -0.10 9.42 10.88
N GLN A 81 0.25 8.33 11.55
CA GLN A 81 1.52 7.63 11.34
C GLN A 81 1.62 6.98 9.96
N ILE A 82 0.54 6.35 9.49
CA ILE A 82 0.50 5.76 8.14
C ILE A 82 0.66 6.85 7.09
N ASN A 83 -0.09 7.94 7.24
CA ASN A 83 -0.03 9.06 6.31
C ASN A 83 1.39 9.63 6.23
N ARG A 84 2.01 9.86 7.38
CA ARG A 84 3.38 10.38 7.47
C ARG A 84 4.39 9.42 6.85
N SER A 85 4.30 8.15 7.16
CA SER A 85 5.21 7.11 6.65
C SER A 85 5.15 7.00 5.12
N LEU A 86 3.97 7.14 4.54
CA LEU A 86 3.80 7.03 3.09
C LEU A 86 4.16 8.32 2.34
N ILE A 87 3.88 9.49 2.93
CA ILE A 87 4.09 10.78 2.26
C ILE A 87 5.53 11.26 2.37
N PHE A 88 6.13 11.17 3.55
CA PHE A 88 7.43 11.80 3.83
C PHE A 88 8.62 10.86 3.69
N GLU A 89 8.41 9.55 3.66
CA GLU A 89 9.50 8.59 3.58
C GLU A 89 9.60 8.01 2.17
N GLN A 90 10.82 7.88 1.66
CA GLN A 90 11.06 7.09 0.47
C GLN A 90 10.90 5.61 0.81
N ILE A 91 10.26 4.87 -0.07
CA ILE A 91 10.01 3.45 0.13
C ILE A 91 11.04 2.66 -0.64
N THR A 92 11.75 1.77 0.05
CA THR A 92 12.75 0.91 -0.57
C THR A 92 12.06 -0.09 -1.51
N LEU A 93 12.53 -0.13 -2.76
CA LEU A 93 12.07 -1.09 -3.75
C LEU A 93 12.90 -2.37 -3.65
N TYR A 94 12.23 -3.50 -3.49
CA TYR A 94 12.87 -4.80 -3.40
C TYR A 94 12.61 -5.63 -4.64
N GLN A 95 13.66 -6.30 -5.12
CA GLN A 95 13.54 -7.29 -6.18
C GLN A 95 13.19 -8.65 -5.55
N THR A 96 12.01 -9.16 -5.91
CA THR A 96 11.46 -10.38 -5.31
C THR A 96 11.69 -11.63 -6.17
N SER A 97 12.16 -11.46 -7.41
CA SER A 97 12.42 -12.58 -8.33
C SER A 97 13.73 -13.31 -8.04
N ILE A 98 14.55 -12.79 -7.13
CA ILE A 98 15.81 -13.39 -6.70
C ILE A 98 15.75 -13.76 -5.22
N SER A 99 16.59 -14.73 -4.82
CA SER A 99 16.70 -15.15 -3.43
C SER A 99 18.18 -15.05 -2.99
N PRO A 100 18.48 -14.33 -1.89
CA PRO A 100 17.56 -13.58 -1.04
C PRO A 100 17.03 -12.32 -1.74
N VAL A 101 15.88 -11.82 -1.25
CA VAL A 101 15.31 -10.56 -1.71
C VAL A 101 16.27 -9.42 -1.42
N SER A 102 16.53 -8.57 -2.40
CA SER A 102 17.48 -7.47 -2.25
C SER A 102 16.88 -6.13 -2.63
N ALA A 103 17.35 -5.06 -1.97
CA ALA A 103 16.99 -3.70 -2.31
C ALA A 103 17.64 -3.27 -3.61
N VAL A 104 16.84 -2.72 -4.55
CA VAL A 104 17.33 -2.29 -5.87
C VAL A 104 17.07 -0.81 -6.15
N GLY A 105 16.41 -0.10 -5.27
CA GLY A 105 16.13 1.33 -5.43
C GLY A 105 15.11 1.83 -4.43
N PHE A 106 14.47 2.94 -4.79
CA PHE A 106 13.47 3.60 -3.99
C PHE A 106 12.34 4.10 -4.89
N PHE A 107 11.16 4.29 -4.31
CA PHE A 107 10.05 4.95 -4.98
C PHE A 107 9.28 5.81 -4.01
N ASP A 108 8.51 6.75 -4.56
CA ASP A 108 7.61 7.60 -3.80
C ASP A 108 6.18 7.11 -3.94
N ALA A 109 5.44 7.16 -2.85
CA ALA A 109 4.02 6.87 -2.83
C ALA A 109 3.23 8.15 -2.59
N PHE A 110 2.08 8.27 -3.26
CA PHE A 110 1.19 9.42 -3.12
C PHE A 110 -0.12 8.95 -2.52
N VAL A 111 -0.48 9.51 -1.37
CA VAL A 111 -1.77 9.26 -0.75
C VAL A 111 -2.78 10.24 -1.34
N THR A 112 -3.68 9.73 -2.17
CA THR A 112 -4.64 10.57 -2.89
C THR A 112 -5.96 10.72 -2.17
N SER A 113 -6.27 9.82 -1.24
CA SER A 113 -7.51 9.89 -0.48
C SER A 113 -7.35 9.15 0.84
N VAL A 114 -7.99 9.68 1.89
CA VAL A 114 -8.07 9.04 3.21
C VAL A 114 -9.52 9.10 3.63
N VAL A 115 -10.18 7.94 3.74
CA VAL A 115 -11.62 7.86 4.00
C VAL A 115 -11.87 7.04 5.27
N PRO A 116 -12.18 7.67 6.39
CA PRO A 116 -12.66 6.94 7.57
C PRO A 116 -14.08 6.41 7.31
N ILE A 117 -14.36 5.21 7.80
CA ILE A 117 -15.71 4.64 7.73
C ILE A 117 -16.53 5.20 8.88
N PRO A 118 -17.64 5.91 8.61
CA PRO A 118 -18.51 6.43 9.65
C PRO A 118 -19.06 5.31 10.54
N TRP A 119 -19.11 5.56 11.83
CA TRP A 119 -19.61 4.59 12.82
C TRP A 119 -21.00 4.05 12.47
N GLU A 120 -21.89 4.93 12.02
CA GLU A 120 -23.26 4.57 11.69
C GLU A 120 -23.37 3.68 10.45
N GLU A 121 -22.37 3.73 9.56
CA GLU A 121 -22.32 2.91 8.34
C GLU A 121 -21.58 1.59 8.54
N ALA A 122 -20.99 1.37 9.71
CA ALA A 122 -20.26 0.15 10.00
C ALA A 122 -21.24 -1.01 10.26
N GLU A 123 -21.25 -1.97 9.34
CA GLU A 123 -22.15 -3.13 9.42
C GLU A 123 -21.67 -4.22 10.37
N ALA A 124 -20.36 -4.29 10.61
CA ALA A 124 -19.73 -5.29 11.48
C ALA A 124 -18.72 -4.64 12.40
N ASP A 125 -18.43 -5.26 13.54
CA ASP A 125 -17.44 -4.76 14.50
C ASP A 125 -16.05 -4.59 13.87
N THR A 126 -15.70 -5.42 12.89
CA THR A 126 -14.44 -5.31 12.16
C THR A 126 -14.32 -4.01 11.37
N GLN A 127 -15.44 -3.38 10.99
CA GLN A 127 -15.45 -2.14 10.22
C GLN A 127 -15.46 -0.88 11.08
N LYS A 128 -15.75 -1.02 12.37
CA LYS A 128 -15.66 0.12 13.29
C LYS A 128 -14.20 0.54 13.45
N HIS A 129 -13.96 1.84 13.46
CA HIS A 129 -12.60 2.42 13.52
C HIS A 129 -11.72 2.01 12.34
N LYS A 130 -12.32 1.90 11.16
CA LYS A 130 -11.62 1.56 9.92
C LYS A 130 -11.37 2.80 9.08
N VAL A 131 -10.19 2.85 8.46
CA VAL A 131 -9.81 3.93 7.56
C VAL A 131 -9.21 3.33 6.29
N TYR A 132 -9.62 3.85 5.14
CA TYR A 132 -9.05 3.48 3.85
C TYR A 132 -8.14 4.58 3.32
N PHE A 133 -6.96 4.19 2.86
CA PHE A 133 -6.02 5.06 2.15
C PHE A 133 -5.92 4.59 0.71
N THR A 134 -6.11 5.49 -0.23
CA THR A 134 -5.79 5.22 -1.63
C THR A 134 -4.39 5.70 -1.90
N VAL A 135 -3.52 4.80 -2.33
CA VAL A 135 -2.11 5.05 -2.57
C VAL A 135 -1.79 4.84 -4.03
N GLU A 136 -1.14 5.81 -4.64
CA GLU A 136 -0.69 5.75 -6.03
C GLU A 136 0.82 5.75 -6.09
N VAL A 137 1.38 4.85 -6.90
CA VAL A 137 2.81 4.77 -7.17
C VAL A 137 3.01 4.88 -8.67
N PRO A 138 3.37 6.06 -9.19
CA PRO A 138 3.71 6.21 -10.59
C PRO A 138 5.13 5.69 -10.84
N PHE A 139 5.30 4.93 -11.89
CA PHE A 139 6.58 4.35 -12.26
C PHE A 139 6.78 4.42 -13.77
N THR A 140 7.89 5.04 -14.18
CA THR A 140 8.25 5.16 -15.60
C THR A 140 9.30 4.13 -15.95
N TYR A 141 9.07 3.37 -17.00
CA TYR A 141 10.04 2.40 -17.50
C TYR A 141 10.06 2.36 -19.02
N GLY A 142 11.23 2.01 -19.57
CA GLY A 142 11.42 1.87 -20.99
C GLY A 142 11.15 0.45 -21.49
N ARG A 143 11.04 0.31 -22.82
CA ARG A 143 10.79 -0.97 -23.47
C ARG A 143 11.77 -2.07 -23.05
N ASN A 144 13.02 -1.71 -22.78
CA ASN A 144 14.09 -2.64 -22.44
C ASN A 144 14.28 -2.83 -20.94
N THR A 145 13.43 -2.23 -20.11
CA THR A 145 13.47 -2.43 -18.67
C THR A 145 12.93 -3.81 -18.34
N ILE A 146 13.75 -4.63 -17.67
CA ILE A 146 13.39 -6.00 -17.27
C ILE A 146 13.02 -5.97 -15.80
N ILE A 147 11.73 -6.20 -15.54
CA ILE A 147 11.22 -6.24 -14.17
C ILE A 147 10.19 -7.34 -14.04
#